data_558863d6786b7b647465424de460f7e5
#
_entry.id   558863d6786b7b647465424de460f7e5
#
_cell.length_a   1.000
_cell.length_b   1.000
_cell.length_c   1.000
_cell.angle_alpha   90.00
_cell.angle_beta   90.00
_cell.angle_gamma   90.00
#
_symmetry.space_group_name_H-M   'P 1'
#
loop_
_entity.id
_entity.type
_entity.pdbx_description
1 polymer ?
#
loop_
_entity_poly.entity_id
_entity_poly.type
_entity_poly.pdbx_seq_one_letter_code
_entity_poly.pdbx_strand_id
1 'polypeptide(L)'
;MMNKMITASNSVFILMLVLLLLNGCATQPYGNFIQNPSPIYSQYRKVMADDVTAQIVRLYPAANTQFNLRHVVNDPFGHALIENLRLAGFAVQEATQQSIQQQIFAAPSQPDTE
;
A
#
# COMPACT_ATOMS: atom_id res chain seq x y z
N MET A 1 37.60 -35.71 -21.04
CA MET A 1 37.72 -34.45 -20.29
C MET A 1 36.78 -33.32 -20.79
N MET A 2 36.46 -33.26 -22.09
CA MET A 2 35.57 -32.19 -22.63
C MET A 2 34.11 -32.26 -22.15
N ASN A 3 33.54 -33.44 -21.91
CA ASN A 3 32.13 -33.56 -21.48
C ASN A 3 31.85 -33.06 -20.07
N LYS A 4 32.83 -33.06 -19.16
CA LYS A 4 32.66 -32.54 -17.80
C LYS A 4 32.65 -31.01 -17.76
N MET A 5 33.33 -30.34 -18.66
CA MET A 5 33.34 -28.88 -18.73
C MET A 5 32.03 -28.33 -19.30
N ILE A 6 31.42 -29.02 -20.26
CA ILE A 6 30.15 -28.59 -20.88
C ILE A 6 28.99 -28.75 -19.88
N THR A 7 28.97 -29.82 -19.08
CA THR A 7 27.91 -30.01 -18.07
C THR A 7 27.99 -28.99 -16.91
N ALA A 8 29.20 -28.63 -16.48
CA ALA A 8 29.38 -27.60 -15.44
C ALA A 8 28.96 -26.21 -15.92
N SER A 9 29.30 -25.86 -17.16
CA SER A 9 28.90 -24.57 -17.76
C SER A 9 27.37 -24.46 -17.90
N ASN A 10 26.71 -25.53 -18.29
CA ASN A 10 25.25 -25.58 -18.45
C ASN A 10 24.52 -25.49 -17.11
N SER A 11 25.07 -26.12 -16.07
CA SER A 11 24.52 -26.05 -14.69
C SER A 11 24.62 -24.64 -14.10
N VAL A 12 25.73 -23.95 -14.31
CA VAL A 12 25.92 -22.55 -13.86
C VAL A 12 24.97 -21.61 -14.60
N PHE A 13 24.76 -21.83 -15.89
CA PHE A 13 23.85 -21.03 -16.68
C PHE A 13 22.39 -21.19 -16.24
N ILE A 14 21.95 -22.41 -15.94
CA ILE A 14 20.61 -22.70 -15.41
C ILE A 14 20.43 -22.09 -14.02
N LEU A 15 21.43 -22.17 -13.15
CA LEU A 15 21.39 -21.57 -11.82
C LEU A 15 21.27 -20.04 -11.90
N MET A 16 22.01 -19.42 -12.82
CA MET A 16 21.94 -17.98 -13.03
C MET A 16 20.58 -17.53 -13.61
N LEU A 17 20.00 -18.33 -14.49
CA LEU A 17 18.67 -18.09 -15.05
C LEU A 17 17.57 -18.19 -13.98
N VAL A 18 17.67 -19.16 -13.07
CA VAL A 18 16.73 -19.32 -11.94
C VAL A 18 16.84 -18.15 -10.96
N LEU A 19 18.06 -17.66 -10.67
CA LEU A 19 18.27 -16.49 -9.83
C LEU A 19 17.69 -15.20 -10.42
N LEU A 20 17.71 -15.06 -11.74
CA LEU A 20 17.10 -13.92 -12.45
C LEU A 20 15.56 -13.94 -12.40
N LEU A 21 14.94 -15.12 -12.31
CA LEU A 21 13.48 -15.27 -12.23
C LEU A 21 12.92 -14.98 -10.82
N LEU A 22 13.76 -14.96 -9.79
CA LEU A 22 13.37 -14.69 -8.39
C LEU A 22 13.20 -13.20 -8.04
N ASN A 23 13.54 -12.29 -8.94
CA ASN A 23 13.44 -10.83 -8.69
C ASN A 23 12.04 -10.23 -8.95
N GLY A 24 11.00 -11.06 -9.05
CA GLY A 24 9.67 -10.66 -9.52
C GLY A 24 8.67 -10.18 -8.47
N CYS A 25 9.04 -9.89 -7.24
CA CYS A 25 8.10 -9.33 -6.25
C CYS A 25 8.37 -7.84 -6.04
N ALA A 26 8.02 -7.02 -7.02
CA ALA A 26 7.77 -5.61 -6.77
C ALA A 26 6.45 -5.50 -5.99
N THR A 27 6.52 -5.42 -4.67
CA THR A 27 5.37 -5.06 -3.85
C THR A 27 4.96 -3.64 -4.20
N GLN A 28 3.84 -3.53 -4.90
CA GLN A 28 3.21 -2.23 -5.14
C GLN A 28 2.86 -1.60 -3.78
N PRO A 29 3.21 -0.34 -3.54
CA PRO A 29 2.80 0.32 -2.30
C PRO A 29 1.27 0.35 -2.24
N TYR A 30 0.73 -0.18 -1.16
CA TYR A 30 -0.70 -0.06 -0.85
C TYR A 30 -1.09 1.41 -0.83
N GLY A 31 -2.15 1.79 -1.55
CA GLY A 31 -2.68 3.14 -1.45
C GLY A 31 -3.15 3.79 -2.74
N ASN A 32 -2.90 3.21 -3.89
CA ASN A 32 -3.41 3.73 -5.15
C ASN A 32 -4.53 2.84 -5.69
N PHE A 33 -5.74 3.07 -5.20
CA PHE A 33 -6.90 2.30 -5.62
C PHE A 33 -7.30 2.55 -7.08
N ILE A 34 -6.95 3.70 -7.66
CA ILE A 34 -7.31 4.07 -9.03
C ILE A 34 -6.16 4.80 -9.70
N GLN A 35 -5.34 4.07 -10.43
CA GLN A 35 -4.21 4.63 -11.19
C GLN A 35 -4.61 5.10 -12.61
N ASN A 36 -5.87 5.02 -13.00
CA ASN A 36 -6.27 5.35 -14.36
C ASN A 36 -6.61 6.84 -14.50
N PRO A 37 -5.84 7.63 -15.29
CA PRO A 37 -6.04 9.06 -15.48
C PRO A 37 -7.19 9.41 -16.43
N SER A 38 -8.06 8.48 -16.76
CA SER A 38 -9.19 8.75 -17.67
C SER A 38 -10.09 9.86 -17.12
N PRO A 39 -10.49 10.85 -17.95
CA PRO A 39 -11.36 11.94 -17.52
C PRO A 39 -12.70 11.47 -16.96
N ILE A 40 -13.20 10.32 -17.42
CA ILE A 40 -14.42 9.70 -16.93
C ILE A 40 -14.29 9.32 -15.45
N TYR A 41 -13.14 8.83 -15.03
CA TYR A 41 -12.90 8.50 -13.62
C TYR A 41 -12.84 9.73 -12.70
N SER A 42 -12.44 10.89 -13.21
CA SER A 42 -12.41 12.10 -12.40
C SER A 42 -13.80 12.54 -11.92
N GLN A 43 -14.79 12.29 -12.73
CA GLN A 43 -16.19 12.62 -12.44
C GLN A 43 -16.81 11.63 -11.43
N TYR A 44 -16.46 10.35 -11.55
CA TYR A 44 -16.97 9.31 -10.64
C TYR A 44 -16.27 9.26 -9.28
N ARG A 45 -15.04 9.74 -9.17
CA ARG A 45 -14.27 9.73 -7.92
C ARG A 45 -14.99 10.42 -6.76
N LYS A 46 -15.54 11.59 -7.03
CA LYS A 46 -16.28 12.34 -6.03
C LYS A 46 -17.56 11.60 -5.61
N VAL A 47 -18.32 11.10 -6.59
CA VAL A 47 -19.54 10.32 -6.33
C VAL A 47 -19.25 9.07 -5.52
N MET A 48 -18.17 8.36 -5.84
CA MET A 48 -17.73 7.19 -5.10
C MET A 48 -17.32 7.55 -3.66
N ALA A 49 -16.59 8.64 -3.48
CA ALA A 49 -16.18 9.10 -2.14
C ALA A 49 -17.40 9.52 -1.31
N ASP A 50 -18.36 10.20 -1.91
CA ASP A 50 -19.61 10.60 -1.28
C ASP A 50 -20.43 9.37 -0.84
N ASP A 51 -20.56 8.36 -1.71
CA ASP A 51 -21.30 7.12 -1.41
C ASP A 51 -20.63 6.32 -0.30
N VAL A 52 -19.32 6.13 -0.37
CA VAL A 52 -18.55 5.45 0.69
C VAL A 52 -18.67 6.18 2.02
N THR A 53 -18.58 7.52 2.02
CA THR A 53 -18.76 8.31 3.24
C THR A 53 -20.15 8.12 3.82
N ALA A 54 -21.19 8.14 3.00
CA ALA A 54 -22.56 7.92 3.44
C ALA A 54 -22.76 6.55 4.08
N GLN A 55 -22.11 5.51 3.57
CA GLN A 55 -22.14 4.18 4.17
C GLN A 55 -21.40 4.14 5.52
N ILE A 56 -20.24 4.79 5.60
CA ILE A 56 -19.45 4.86 6.84
C ILE A 56 -20.24 5.58 7.94
N VAL A 57 -20.88 6.71 7.62
CA VAL A 57 -21.70 7.49 8.58
C VAL A 57 -22.85 6.66 9.15
N ARG A 58 -23.41 5.74 8.35
CA ARG A 58 -24.49 4.85 8.84
C ARG A 58 -23.98 3.76 9.79
N LEU A 59 -22.75 3.32 9.61
CA LEU A 59 -22.19 2.20 10.36
C LEU A 59 -21.46 2.65 11.63
N TYR A 60 -20.89 3.85 11.62
CA TYR A 60 -20.01 4.34 12.69
C TYR A 60 -20.43 5.73 13.17
N PRO A 61 -20.61 5.93 14.48
CA PRO A 61 -20.86 7.27 15.01
C PRO A 61 -19.58 8.12 14.95
N ALA A 62 -19.64 9.25 14.27
CA ALA A 62 -18.47 10.11 14.05
C ALA A 62 -17.82 10.59 15.36
N ALA A 63 -18.63 10.85 16.39
CA ALA A 63 -18.14 11.34 17.68
C ALA A 63 -17.18 10.37 18.40
N ASN A 64 -17.28 9.06 18.12
CA ASN A 64 -16.52 8.03 18.82
C ASN A 64 -15.61 7.23 17.88
N THR A 65 -15.48 7.65 16.63
CA THR A 65 -14.71 6.90 15.62
C THR A 65 -13.56 7.75 15.09
N GLN A 66 -12.37 7.17 15.16
CA GLN A 66 -11.16 7.74 14.58
C GLN A 66 -10.59 6.78 13.53
N PHE A 67 -10.25 7.33 12.37
CA PHE A 67 -9.56 6.60 11.32
C PHE A 67 -8.07 6.92 11.32
N ASN A 68 -7.25 5.89 11.42
CA ASN A 68 -5.80 6.01 11.31
C ASN A 68 -5.35 5.36 10.01
N LEU A 69 -4.93 6.16 9.05
CA LEU A 69 -4.41 5.68 7.78
C LEU A 69 -2.99 5.16 7.97
N ARG A 70 -2.74 3.93 7.53
CA ARG A 70 -1.42 3.30 7.65
C ARG A 70 -0.50 3.60 6.47
N HIS A 71 -1.06 4.14 5.39
CA HIS A 71 -0.34 4.42 4.16
C HIS A 71 -0.61 5.85 3.72
N VAL A 72 0.38 6.45 3.04
CA VAL A 72 0.22 7.76 2.45
C VAL A 72 -0.80 7.69 1.31
N VAL A 73 -1.79 8.56 1.33
CA VAL A 73 -2.80 8.65 0.28
C VAL A 73 -2.31 9.62 -0.79
N ASN A 74 -2.17 9.13 -2.01
CA ASN A 74 -1.67 9.89 -3.15
C ASN A 74 -2.68 9.97 -4.31
N ASP A 75 -3.82 9.31 -4.19
CA ASP A 75 -4.85 9.29 -5.22
C ASP A 75 -5.98 10.29 -4.93
N PRO A 76 -6.58 10.85 -5.98
CA PRO A 76 -7.66 11.84 -5.81
C PRO A 76 -8.93 11.30 -5.15
N PHE A 77 -9.21 10.00 -5.27
CA PHE A 77 -10.34 9.39 -4.56
C PHE A 77 -10.07 9.37 -3.05
N GLY A 78 -8.88 8.94 -2.65
CA GLY A 78 -8.49 8.91 -1.25
C GLY A 78 -8.52 10.30 -0.61
N HIS A 79 -8.03 11.33 -1.30
CA HIS A 79 -8.13 12.70 -0.82
C HIS A 79 -9.57 13.16 -0.64
N ALA A 80 -10.45 12.90 -1.63
CA ALA A 80 -11.86 13.25 -1.53
C ALA A 80 -12.56 12.51 -0.38
N LEU A 81 -12.23 11.22 -0.18
CA LEU A 81 -12.78 10.44 0.93
C LEU A 81 -12.36 10.98 2.28
N ILE A 82 -11.07 11.32 2.46
CA ILE A 82 -10.56 11.91 3.71
C ILE A 82 -11.26 13.23 4.00
N GLU A 83 -11.40 14.09 3.00
CA GLU A 83 -12.09 15.37 3.13
C GLU A 83 -13.56 15.17 3.55
N ASN A 84 -14.28 14.28 2.89
CA ASN A 84 -15.65 13.96 3.21
C ASN A 84 -15.81 13.39 4.62
N LEU A 85 -14.92 12.51 5.06
CA LEU A 85 -14.94 11.97 6.42
C LEU A 85 -14.73 13.07 7.47
N ARG A 86 -13.81 14.00 7.23
CA ARG A 86 -13.59 15.17 8.12
C ARG A 86 -14.80 16.07 8.16
N LEU A 87 -15.42 16.35 7.01
CA LEU A 87 -16.66 17.14 6.95
C LEU A 87 -17.82 16.45 7.67
N ALA A 88 -17.86 15.11 7.66
CA ALA A 88 -18.83 14.33 8.41
C ALA A 88 -18.53 14.24 9.92
N GLY A 89 -17.44 14.86 10.40
CA GLY A 89 -17.09 14.95 11.82
C GLY A 89 -16.20 13.82 12.34
N PHE A 90 -15.64 12.99 11.47
CA PHE A 90 -14.69 11.96 11.88
C PHE A 90 -13.29 12.53 12.12
N ALA A 91 -12.61 12.04 13.13
CA ALA A 91 -11.17 12.24 13.28
C ALA A 91 -10.43 11.35 12.28
N VAL A 92 -9.65 11.96 11.38
CA VAL A 92 -8.85 11.21 10.39
C VAL A 92 -7.39 11.62 10.54
N GLN A 93 -6.55 10.65 10.90
CA GLN A 93 -5.11 10.78 10.98
C GLN A 93 -4.48 10.20 9.71
N GLU A 94 -3.74 11.05 9.00
CA GLU A 94 -3.02 10.63 7.79
C GLU A 94 -1.61 10.13 8.13
N ALA A 95 -1.18 9.07 7.45
CA ALA A 95 0.19 8.62 7.50
C ALA A 95 1.09 9.58 6.71
N THR A 96 2.16 10.04 7.34
CA THR A 96 3.23 10.77 6.67
C THR A 96 4.43 9.85 6.45
N GLN A 97 5.28 10.15 5.47
CA GLN A 97 6.52 9.39 5.25
C GLN A 97 7.39 9.33 6.51
N GLN A 98 7.41 10.40 7.30
CA GLN A 98 8.16 10.45 8.56
C GLN A 98 7.55 9.54 9.63
N SER A 99 6.23 9.47 9.75
CA SER A 99 5.59 8.62 10.74
C SER A 99 5.77 7.13 10.43
N ILE A 100 5.79 6.76 9.16
CA ILE A 100 6.05 5.38 8.73
C ILE A 100 7.50 4.98 9.07
N GLN A 101 8.46 5.86 8.80
CA GLN A 101 9.86 5.59 9.14
C GLN A 101 10.08 5.47 10.65
N GLN A 102 9.48 6.33 11.44
CA GLN A 102 9.57 6.25 12.90
C GLN A 102 9.01 4.94 13.45
N GLN A 103 7.92 4.42 12.89
CA GLN A 103 7.36 3.13 13.29
C GLN A 103 8.28 1.95 12.95
N ILE A 104 8.99 2.00 11.83
CA ILE A 104 9.95 0.97 11.43
C ILE A 104 11.16 0.96 12.39
N PHE A 105 11.65 2.13 12.79
CA PHE A 105 12.81 2.24 13.70
C PHE A 105 12.44 2.05 15.19
N ALA A 106 11.18 2.28 15.55
CA ALA A 106 10.67 2.11 16.90
C ALA A 106 10.09 0.71 17.18
N ALA A 107 10.18 -0.23 16.23
CA ALA A 107 9.83 -1.61 16.48
C ALA A 107 10.71 -2.15 17.62
N PRO A 108 10.12 -2.60 18.74
CA PRO A 108 10.92 -3.13 19.85
C PRO A 108 11.70 -4.33 19.34
N SER A 109 13.04 -4.28 19.51
CA SER A 109 13.87 -5.46 19.38
C SER A 109 13.28 -6.51 20.31
N GLN A 110 12.82 -7.62 19.75
CA GLN A 110 12.32 -8.75 20.50
C GLN A 110 13.39 -9.13 21.55
N PRO A 111 13.04 -9.26 22.83
CA PRO A 111 14.01 -9.78 23.79
C PRO A 111 14.30 -11.23 23.41
N ASP A 112 15.58 -11.49 23.22
CA ASP A 112 16.09 -12.85 23.06
C ASP A 112 15.62 -13.67 24.27
N THR A 113 14.77 -14.66 24.01
CA THR A 113 14.40 -15.66 25.01
C THR A 113 15.57 -16.59 25.19
N GLU A 114 16.29 -16.44 26.30
CA GLU A 114 17.11 -17.53 26.89
C GLU A 114 16.22 -18.70 27.31
#